data_d7575aa7abc49a16bdf21d90af4600ce
#
_entry.id   d7575aa7abc49a16bdf21d90af4600ce
#
_cell.length_a   1.000
_cell.length_b   1.000
_cell.length_c   1.000
_cell.angle_alpha   90.00
_cell.angle_beta   90.00
_cell.angle_gamma   90.00
#
_symmetry.space_group_name_H-M   'P 1'
#
loop_
_entity.id
_entity.type
_entity.pdbx_description
1 polymer ?
#
loop_
_entity_poly.entity_id
_entity_poly.type
_entity_poly.pdbx_seq_one_letter_code
_entity_poly.pdbx_strand_id
1 'polypeptide(L)' 'MDLDPDTAWNALAAHDARFDGRLFVGVTSTRIYCRPVCRVRTPKRENCRFFANAATAEQAGFRP' A
#
# COMPACT_ATOMS: atom_id res chain seq x y z
N MET A 1 14.11 -4.94 -3.72
CA MET A 1 12.98 -5.81 -4.09
C MET A 1 12.06 -5.06 -5.03
N ASP A 2 11.81 -5.64 -6.18
CA ASP A 2 10.91 -5.01 -7.14
C ASP A 2 9.46 -5.20 -6.69
N LEU A 3 8.71 -4.10 -6.70
CA LEU A 3 7.29 -4.14 -6.40
C LEU A 3 6.51 -4.38 -7.69
N ASP A 4 6.16 -5.63 -7.92
CA ASP A 4 5.24 -5.96 -8.99
C ASP A 4 3.84 -5.48 -8.59
N PRO A 5 3.19 -4.62 -9.38
CA PRO A 5 1.87 -4.11 -9.01
C PRO A 5 0.83 -5.20 -8.75
N ASP A 6 0.87 -6.29 -9.52
CA ASP A 6 -0.08 -7.38 -9.32
C ASP A 6 0.18 -8.11 -8.01
N THR A 7 1.45 -8.37 -7.68
CA THR A 7 1.82 -9.00 -6.42
C THR A 7 1.44 -8.11 -5.25
N ALA A 8 1.71 -6.81 -5.35
CA ALA A 8 1.36 -5.86 -4.30
C ALA A 8 -0.15 -5.78 -4.09
N TRP A 9 -0.92 -5.75 -5.16
CA TRP A 9 -2.37 -5.73 -5.06
C TRP A 9 -2.90 -7.00 -4.38
N ASN A 10 -2.37 -8.16 -4.76
CA ASN A 10 -2.79 -9.43 -4.16
C ASN A 10 -2.47 -9.48 -2.67
N ALA A 11 -1.30 -8.95 -2.27
CA ALA A 11 -0.94 -8.88 -0.86
C ALA A 11 -1.89 -8.00 -0.07
N LEU A 12 -2.29 -6.86 -0.65
CA LEU A 12 -3.25 -5.96 -0.02
C LEU A 12 -4.62 -6.63 0.11
N ALA A 13 -5.11 -7.23 -0.95
CA ALA A 13 -6.43 -7.87 -0.97
C ALA A 13 -6.51 -9.03 0.01
N ALA A 14 -5.40 -9.73 0.22
CA ALA A 14 -5.31 -10.86 1.15
C ALA A 14 -4.94 -10.43 2.57
N HIS A 15 -4.65 -9.16 2.81
CA HIS A 15 -4.11 -8.66 4.09
C HIS A 15 -2.90 -9.49 4.54
N ASP A 16 -1.96 -9.70 3.62
CA ASP A 16 -0.86 -10.65 3.80
C ASP A 16 0.20 -10.07 4.74
N ALA A 17 0.30 -10.65 5.94
CA ALA A 17 1.23 -10.18 6.96
C ALA A 17 2.70 -10.36 6.56
N ARG A 18 3.00 -11.21 5.59
CA ARG A 18 4.37 -11.41 5.12
C ARG A 18 4.94 -10.15 4.47
N PHE A 19 4.08 -9.26 4.01
CA PHE A 19 4.48 -7.99 3.38
C PHE A 19 4.46 -6.81 4.36
N ASP A 20 4.12 -7.06 5.62
CA ASP A 20 4.12 -6.00 6.63
C ASP A 20 5.54 -5.43 6.80
N GLY A 21 5.68 -4.13 6.67
CA GLY A 21 6.97 -3.46 6.71
C GLY A 21 7.75 -3.46 5.40
N ARG A 22 7.28 -4.21 4.39
CA ARG A 22 7.92 -4.29 3.07
C ARG A 22 7.08 -3.70 1.95
N LEU A 23 5.83 -3.41 2.27
CA LEU A 23 4.89 -2.86 1.31
C LEU A 23 4.01 -1.84 2.01
N PHE A 24 3.84 -0.70 1.37
CA PHE A 24 2.90 0.32 1.85
C PHE A 24 2.00 0.70 0.69
N VAL A 25 0.74 0.90 1.00
CA VAL A 25 -0.27 1.21 -0.01
C VAL A 25 -0.79 2.62 0.23
N GLY A 26 -0.59 3.50 -0.75
CA GLY A 26 -1.15 4.84 -0.71
C GLY A 26 -2.47 4.88 -1.46
N VAL A 27 -3.48 5.46 -0.83
CA VAL A 27 -4.81 5.60 -1.43
C VAL A 27 -4.96 7.04 -1.92
N THR A 28 -5.06 7.21 -3.24
CA THR A 28 -5.06 8.55 -3.84
C THR A 28 -6.26 9.40 -3.44
N SER A 29 -7.40 8.76 -3.16
CA SER A 29 -8.62 9.48 -2.80
C SER A 29 -8.54 10.16 -1.43
N THR A 30 -7.79 9.55 -0.49
CA THR A 30 -7.65 10.07 0.87
C THR A 30 -6.27 10.64 1.16
N ARG A 31 -5.29 10.35 0.31
CA ARG A 31 -3.88 10.71 0.50
C ARG A 31 -3.27 10.06 1.74
N ILE A 32 -3.81 8.91 2.14
CA ILE A 32 -3.33 8.15 3.29
C ILE A 32 -2.64 6.89 2.79
N TYR A 33 -1.52 6.51 3.43
CA TYR A 33 -0.89 5.22 3.17
C TYR A 33 -1.04 4.31 4.38
N CYS A 34 -1.08 3.01 4.12
CA CYS A 34 -1.20 2.02 5.18
C CYS A 34 -0.48 0.72 4.79
N ARG A 35 -0.37 -0.18 5.77
CA ARG A 35 0.23 -1.49 5.57
C ARG A 35 -0.81 -2.48 5.02
N PRO A 36 -0.35 -3.59 4.39
CA PRO A 36 -1.29 -4.57 3.85
C PRO A 36 -2.23 -5.16 4.90
N VAL A 37 -1.79 -5.25 6.16
CA VAL A 37 -2.58 -5.83 7.24
C VAL A 37 -3.59 -4.85 7.85
N CYS A 38 -3.64 -3.63 7.34
CA CYS A 38 -4.58 -2.62 7.84
C CYS A 38 -6.02 -3.10 7.66
N ARG A 39 -6.83 -2.99 8.72
CA ARG A 39 -8.22 -3.49 8.73
C ARG A 39 -9.20 -2.51 8.12
N VAL A 40 -8.80 -1.85 7.07
CA VAL A 40 -9.70 -0.94 6.36
C VAL A 40 -10.26 -1.65 5.14
N ARG A 41 -11.36 -1.12 4.63
CA ARG A 41 -11.95 -1.62 3.40
C ARG A 41 -10.94 -1.53 2.27
N THR A 42 -10.79 -2.61 1.51
CA THR A 42 -9.89 -2.62 0.37
C THR A 42 -10.33 -1.57 -0.65
N PRO A 43 -9.47 -0.59 -0.96
CA PRO A 43 -9.82 0.43 -1.94
C PRO A 43 -9.79 -0.13 -3.36
N LYS A 44 -10.31 0.64 -4.30
CA LYS A 44 -10.22 0.27 -5.71
C LYS A 44 -8.77 0.27 -6.15
N ARG A 45 -8.39 -0.70 -6.97
CA ARG A 45 -7.01 -0.82 -7.44
C ARG A 45 -6.52 0.46 -8.15
N GLU A 46 -7.39 1.10 -8.90
CA GLU A 46 -7.04 2.34 -9.62
C GLU A 46 -6.66 3.49 -8.69
N ASN A 47 -7.10 3.43 -7.42
CA ASN A 47 -6.78 4.44 -6.42
C ASN A 47 -5.57 4.06 -5.57
N CYS A 48 -4.94 2.94 -5.85
CA CYS A 48 -3.82 2.44 -5.05
C CYS A 48 -2.49 2.77 -5.69
N ARG A 49 -1.53 3.19 -4.84
CA ARG A 49 -0.12 3.32 -5.20
C ARG A 49 0.69 2.49 -4.23
N PHE A 50 1.71 1.82 -4.72
CA PHE A 50 2.48 0.88 -3.92
C PHE A 50 3.88 1.40 -3.69
N PHE A 51 4.36 1.31 -2.45
CA PHE A 51 5.67 1.83 -2.05
C PHE A 51 6.41 0.77 -1.24
N ALA A 52 7.74 0.74 -1.39
CA ALA A 52 8.58 -0.20 -0.68
C ALA A 52 8.83 0.22 0.77
N ASN A 53 8.66 1.50 1.09
CA ASN A 53 8.86 2.01 2.44
C ASN A 53 8.01 3.26 2.68
N ALA A 54 7.87 3.61 3.97
CA ALA A 54 7.04 4.74 4.37
C ALA A 54 7.60 6.08 3.87
N ALA A 55 8.91 6.23 3.87
CA ALA A 55 9.54 7.48 3.44
C ALA A 55 9.19 7.80 1.99
N THR A 56 9.19 6.80 1.11
CA THR A 56 8.82 6.97 -0.29
C THR A 56 7.36 7.40 -0.42
N ALA A 57 6.47 6.78 0.38
CA ALA A 57 5.07 7.15 0.39
C ALA A 57 4.87 8.60 0.84
N GLU A 58 5.58 9.02 1.89
CA GLU A 58 5.47 10.39 2.39
C GLU A 58 6.01 11.40 1.37
N GLN A 59 7.09 11.06 0.66
CA GLN A 59 7.63 11.91 -0.40
C GLN A 59 6.65 12.07 -1.55
N ALA A 60 5.81 11.08 -1.79
CA ALA A 60 4.79 11.13 -2.83
C ALA A 60 3.55 11.91 -2.41
N GLY A 61 3.50 12.42 -1.17
CA GLY A 61 2.40 13.24 -0.70
C GLY A 61 1.36 12.49 0.13
N PHE A 62 1.65 11.24 0.50
CA PHE A 62 0.75 10.47 1.37
C PHE A 62 1.16 10.62 2.84
N ARG A 63 0.22 10.36 3.73
CA ARG A 63 0.45 10.42 5.18
C ARG A 63 -0.13 9.18 5.86
N PRO A 64 0.41 8.82 7.03
CA PRO A 64 -0.10 7.66 7.79
C PRO A 64 -1.52 7.83 8.29
#